data_a435bc55fb5552cf62e683df07021795
#
_entry.id   a435bc55fb5552cf62e683df07021795
#
_cell.length_a   1.000
_cell.length_b   1.000
_cell.length_c   1.000
_cell.angle_alpha   90.00
_cell.angle_beta   90.00
_cell.angle_gamma   90.00
#
_symmetry.space_group_name_H-M   'P 1'
#
loop_
_entity.id
_entity.type
_entity.pdbx_description
1 polymer ?
#
loop_
_entity_poly.entity_id
_entity_poly.type
_entity_poly.pdbx_seq_one_letter_code
_entity_poly.pdbx_strand_id
1 'polypeptide(L)'
;MITYLLGKASTGKFRYAQVECDEEWHEPEHGYIIQRSYGQVRGKNTLSPAIVVDRTKQKRNWKEQYTLQFNSEVKKFLDKGYIEVEKHPNEYSEEELNELFGEVKTNQYGVIKPQLAKQADKVTNPKIFDKEWLISRKLDGVKALFYYKDGEIHTASRGGEDYDASTTHLRGDSRLLDFFRANPTVILDGELFKRGKTLQQISGAARLEKNAYDCDWLEYWIYDCYVTDHPELDALDRYTILIEQLYMKRNIHVYKSIEDDEVCDTIHLLDHISVEGWDNMMKLHDQYVNEGFEGACITDPEKPYKPGSRGNQLIKIKKYKSEDFKVIGYKLGLRGSEDMTFTCELEDGRTFEAMPCGDRATKAEYVENFEEKYKGHKVECTFFNYSDDGIPTQPKARIFRFDLE
;
A
#
# COMPACT_ATOMS: atom_id res chain seq x y z
N MET A 1 -20.27 18.37 -10.36
CA MET A 1 -20.06 17.07 -9.63
C MET A 1 -19.36 17.38 -8.31
N ILE A 2 -19.87 16.86 -7.19
CA ILE A 2 -19.28 17.09 -5.88
C ILE A 2 -19.27 15.79 -5.07
N THR A 3 -18.19 15.53 -4.33
CA THR A 3 -18.07 14.41 -3.40
C THR A 3 -17.55 14.92 -2.06
N TYR A 4 -18.26 14.62 -1.00
CA TYR A 4 -17.86 14.89 0.37
C TYR A 4 -17.18 13.66 0.98
N LEU A 5 -16.10 13.89 1.69
CA LEU A 5 -15.26 12.86 2.27
C LEU A 5 -14.98 13.18 3.74
N LEU A 6 -15.16 12.20 4.59
CA LEU A 6 -14.92 12.30 6.02
C LEU A 6 -13.75 11.42 6.43
N GLY A 7 -12.85 11.96 7.24
CA GLY A 7 -11.68 11.26 7.78
C GLY A 7 -11.56 11.46 9.28
N LYS A 8 -10.81 10.59 9.96
CA LYS A 8 -10.47 10.74 11.38
C LYS A 8 -8.95 10.79 11.52
N ALA A 9 -8.44 11.86 12.17
CA ALA A 9 -7.02 11.99 12.44
C ALA A 9 -6.58 11.03 13.56
N SER A 10 -5.29 10.73 13.64
CA SER A 10 -4.71 9.94 14.74
C SER A 10 -4.98 10.52 16.14
N THR A 11 -5.26 11.83 16.21
CA THR A 11 -5.66 12.54 17.44
C THR A 11 -7.14 12.36 17.79
N GLY A 12 -7.91 11.57 17.03
CA GLY A 12 -9.34 11.37 17.21
C GLY A 12 -10.23 12.47 16.58
N LYS A 13 -9.66 13.58 16.13
CA LYS A 13 -10.42 14.68 15.54
C LYS A 13 -10.88 14.33 14.13
N PHE A 14 -12.12 14.68 13.80
CA PHE A 14 -12.68 14.51 12.47
C PHE A 14 -12.13 15.53 11.49
N ARG A 15 -11.85 15.07 10.28
CA ARG A 15 -11.40 15.89 9.15
C ARG A 15 -12.33 15.66 7.97
N TYR A 16 -12.43 16.65 7.11
CA TYR A 16 -13.15 16.49 5.86
C TYR A 16 -12.28 16.84 4.66
N ALA A 17 -12.71 16.33 3.52
CA ALA A 17 -12.28 16.78 2.21
C ALA A 17 -13.51 16.87 1.31
N GLN A 18 -13.47 17.78 0.37
CA GLN A 18 -14.45 17.95 -0.68
C GLN A 18 -13.70 17.99 -2.00
N VAL A 19 -14.17 17.22 -2.96
CA VAL A 19 -13.71 17.27 -4.34
C VAL A 19 -14.90 17.75 -5.17
N GLU A 20 -14.72 18.81 -5.91
CA GLU A 20 -15.76 19.45 -6.72
C GLU A 20 -15.23 19.67 -8.13
N CYS A 21 -16.07 19.38 -9.11
CA CYS A 21 -15.84 19.72 -10.50
C CYS A 21 -17.00 20.58 -10.99
N ASP A 22 -16.67 21.78 -11.45
CA ASP A 22 -17.64 22.67 -12.07
C ASP A 22 -17.97 22.17 -13.47
N GLU A 23 -19.24 21.77 -13.67
CA GLU A 23 -19.76 21.28 -14.95
C GLU A 23 -20.35 22.41 -15.83
N GLU A 24 -20.55 23.59 -15.26
CA GLU A 24 -21.14 24.74 -15.97
C GLU A 24 -20.11 25.55 -16.78
N TRP A 25 -18.83 25.28 -16.58
CA TRP A 25 -17.74 25.97 -17.27
C TRP A 25 -17.44 25.34 -18.63
N HIS A 26 -18.35 25.57 -19.59
CA HIS A 26 -18.41 24.92 -20.91
C HIS A 26 -17.74 25.71 -22.03
N GLU A 27 -16.67 26.42 -21.80
CA GLU A 27 -15.91 26.94 -22.94
C GLU A 27 -14.84 25.91 -23.34
N PRO A 28 -14.89 25.37 -24.59
CA PRO A 28 -13.93 24.37 -25.06
C PRO A 28 -12.46 24.81 -25.00
N GLU A 29 -12.23 26.11 -24.85
CA GLU A 29 -10.90 26.71 -24.81
C GLU A 29 -10.25 26.73 -23.41
N HIS A 30 -11.00 26.50 -22.32
CA HIS A 30 -10.50 26.66 -20.96
C HIS A 30 -10.46 25.37 -20.12
N GLY A 31 -11.06 24.25 -20.59
CA GLY A 31 -11.08 22.97 -19.88
C GLY A 31 -12.00 22.94 -18.65
N TYR A 32 -11.96 21.83 -17.89
CA TYR A 32 -12.71 21.65 -16.64
C TYR A 32 -11.83 21.89 -15.43
N ILE A 33 -12.40 22.47 -14.39
CA ILE A 33 -11.70 22.75 -13.16
C ILE A 33 -12.15 21.79 -12.08
N ILE A 34 -11.20 21.07 -11.48
CA ILE A 34 -11.41 20.25 -10.28
C ILE A 34 -10.81 20.98 -9.10
N GLN A 35 -11.68 21.36 -8.16
CA GLN A 35 -11.30 22.03 -6.93
C GLN A 35 -11.33 21.05 -5.75
N ARG A 36 -10.35 21.14 -4.87
CA ARG A 36 -10.32 20.37 -3.63
C ARG A 36 -10.23 21.31 -2.45
N SER A 37 -11.08 21.07 -1.46
CA SER A 37 -10.96 21.70 -0.16
C SER A 37 -10.88 20.66 0.95
N TYR A 38 -10.21 20.96 2.04
CA TYR A 38 -10.07 20.06 3.18
C TYR A 38 -9.78 20.84 4.45
N GLY A 39 -10.11 20.23 5.58
CA GLY A 39 -9.90 20.83 6.88
C GLY A 39 -10.29 19.94 8.04
N GLN A 40 -10.32 20.50 9.22
CA GLN A 40 -10.95 19.86 10.37
C GLN A 40 -12.44 20.15 10.32
N VAL A 41 -13.28 19.16 10.65
CA VAL A 41 -14.73 19.36 10.77
C VAL A 41 -15.00 20.49 11.75
N ARG A 42 -15.83 21.47 11.33
CA ARG A 42 -16.11 22.72 12.05
C ARG A 42 -14.89 23.59 12.35
N GLY A 43 -13.81 23.38 11.60
CA GLY A 43 -12.56 24.12 11.71
C GLY A 43 -12.23 24.92 10.46
N LYS A 44 -10.97 25.39 10.38
CA LYS A 44 -10.48 26.16 9.23
C LYS A 44 -10.42 25.30 7.97
N ASN A 45 -10.94 25.84 6.88
CA ASN A 45 -10.86 25.25 5.54
C ASN A 45 -9.55 25.64 4.84
N THR A 46 -8.97 24.70 4.10
CA THR A 46 -7.82 24.91 3.22
C THR A 46 -8.22 24.55 1.81
N LEU A 47 -8.06 25.49 0.88
CA LEU A 47 -8.30 25.30 -0.53
C LEU A 47 -6.98 24.88 -1.20
N SER A 48 -6.99 23.80 -1.95
CA SER A 48 -5.84 23.39 -2.78
C SER A 48 -5.83 24.19 -4.08
N PRO A 49 -4.69 24.32 -4.76
CA PRO A 49 -4.67 24.80 -6.14
C PRO A 49 -5.64 24.01 -7.02
N ALA A 50 -6.35 24.70 -7.89
CA ALA A 50 -7.26 24.10 -8.85
C ALA A 50 -6.50 23.19 -9.83
N ILE A 51 -7.13 22.11 -10.24
CA ILE A 51 -6.61 21.22 -11.29
C ILE A 51 -7.39 21.53 -12.56
N VAL A 52 -6.69 22.03 -13.58
CA VAL A 52 -7.27 22.28 -14.89
C VAL A 52 -7.11 21.04 -15.75
N VAL A 53 -8.23 20.52 -16.25
CA VAL A 53 -8.26 19.43 -17.25
C VAL A 53 -8.42 20.07 -18.62
N ASP A 54 -7.29 20.43 -19.22
CA ASP A 54 -7.19 21.23 -20.46
C ASP A 54 -7.00 20.38 -21.73
N ARG A 55 -6.92 19.05 -21.59
CA ARG A 55 -6.71 18.11 -22.72
C ARG A 55 -7.32 16.76 -22.46
N THR A 56 -7.75 16.10 -23.50
CA THR A 56 -8.18 14.70 -23.49
C THR A 56 -7.02 13.77 -23.85
N LYS A 57 -7.05 12.54 -23.33
CA LYS A 57 -6.06 11.49 -23.64
C LYS A 57 -6.76 10.26 -24.23
N GLN A 58 -6.06 9.50 -25.06
CA GLN A 58 -6.51 8.21 -25.57
C GLN A 58 -7.88 8.23 -26.25
N LYS A 59 -8.15 9.25 -27.08
CA LYS A 59 -9.43 9.43 -27.80
C LYS A 59 -10.68 9.53 -26.90
N ARG A 60 -10.52 9.85 -25.62
CA ARG A 60 -11.64 10.07 -24.71
C ARG A 60 -12.33 11.40 -25.03
N ASN A 61 -13.64 11.44 -24.79
CA ASN A 61 -14.34 12.71 -24.77
C ASN A 61 -14.06 13.48 -23.45
N TRP A 62 -14.43 14.75 -23.41
CA TRP A 62 -14.19 15.62 -22.26
C TRP A 62 -14.82 15.09 -20.97
N LYS A 63 -16.06 14.57 -21.05
CA LYS A 63 -16.79 14.00 -19.91
C LYS A 63 -16.05 12.80 -19.31
N GLU A 64 -15.59 11.89 -20.14
CA GLU A 64 -14.78 10.74 -19.69
C GLU A 64 -13.47 11.19 -19.05
N GLN A 65 -12.79 12.16 -19.63
CA GLN A 65 -11.50 12.62 -19.13
C GLN A 65 -11.61 13.32 -17.78
N TYR A 66 -12.55 14.25 -17.60
CA TYR A 66 -12.71 14.92 -16.32
C TYR A 66 -13.28 14.00 -15.23
N THR A 67 -14.18 13.07 -15.59
CA THR A 67 -14.69 12.06 -14.66
C THR A 67 -13.57 11.17 -14.13
N LEU A 68 -12.68 10.71 -15.00
CA LEU A 68 -11.50 9.94 -14.60
C LEU A 68 -10.58 10.74 -13.66
N GLN A 69 -10.35 12.00 -13.98
CA GLN A 69 -9.50 12.85 -13.13
C GLN A 69 -10.17 13.13 -11.79
N PHE A 70 -11.46 13.42 -11.79
CA PHE A 70 -12.26 13.63 -10.58
C PHE A 70 -12.21 12.38 -9.67
N ASN A 71 -12.51 11.21 -10.22
CA ASN A 71 -12.46 9.95 -9.48
C ASN A 71 -11.04 9.64 -8.95
N SER A 72 -10.01 10.01 -9.70
CA SER A 72 -8.62 9.89 -9.24
C SER A 72 -8.33 10.79 -8.03
N GLU A 73 -8.90 11.99 -7.99
CA GLU A 73 -8.73 12.90 -6.83
C GLU A 73 -9.51 12.40 -5.60
N VAL A 74 -10.74 11.90 -5.79
CA VAL A 74 -11.52 11.23 -4.72
C VAL A 74 -10.75 10.04 -4.17
N LYS A 75 -10.25 9.16 -5.05
CA LYS A 75 -9.48 7.97 -4.66
C LYS A 75 -8.28 8.30 -3.78
N LYS A 76 -7.60 9.42 -4.00
CA LYS A 76 -6.46 9.84 -3.16
C LYS A 76 -6.84 10.07 -1.68
N PHE A 77 -8.07 10.49 -1.40
CA PHE A 77 -8.57 10.62 -0.03
C PHE A 77 -9.04 9.28 0.51
N LEU A 78 -9.73 8.47 -0.30
CA LEU A 78 -10.13 7.12 0.08
C LEU A 78 -8.92 6.26 0.46
N ASP A 79 -7.83 6.35 -0.31
CA ASP A 79 -6.56 5.69 -0.02
C ASP A 79 -5.90 6.16 1.31
N LYS A 80 -6.23 7.37 1.77
CA LYS A 80 -5.81 7.92 3.08
C LYS A 80 -6.75 7.53 4.21
N GLY A 81 -7.79 6.74 3.93
CA GLY A 81 -8.75 6.27 4.92
C GLY A 81 -9.92 7.22 5.17
N TYR A 82 -10.20 8.15 4.25
CA TYR A 82 -11.46 8.86 4.24
C TYR A 82 -12.57 7.95 3.70
N ILE A 83 -13.80 8.21 4.10
CA ILE A 83 -15.02 7.58 3.57
C ILE A 83 -15.85 8.64 2.86
N GLU A 84 -16.59 8.26 1.81
CA GLU A 84 -17.57 9.13 1.18
C GLU A 84 -18.78 9.27 2.09
N VAL A 85 -19.35 10.47 2.12
CA VAL A 85 -20.55 10.79 2.91
C VAL A 85 -21.54 11.62 2.08
N GLU A 86 -22.83 11.51 2.41
CA GLU A 86 -23.93 12.08 1.61
C GLU A 86 -24.03 13.59 1.69
N LYS A 87 -23.68 14.20 2.83
CA LYS A 87 -23.75 15.62 3.08
C LYS A 87 -22.39 16.18 3.54
N HIS A 88 -22.24 17.49 3.51
CA HIS A 88 -20.98 18.10 3.96
C HIS A 88 -20.69 17.72 5.43
N PRO A 89 -19.45 17.29 5.76
CA PRO A 89 -19.13 16.77 7.11
C PRO A 89 -19.42 17.70 8.28
N ASN A 90 -19.49 19.03 8.05
CA ASN A 90 -19.87 19.99 9.09
C ASN A 90 -21.37 19.91 9.48
N GLU A 91 -22.21 19.24 8.69
CA GLU A 91 -23.65 19.10 8.91
C GLU A 91 -24.01 17.88 9.76
N TYR A 92 -23.04 16.99 10.02
CA TYR A 92 -23.25 15.83 10.88
C TYR A 92 -23.11 16.22 12.37
N SER A 93 -23.93 15.62 13.23
CA SER A 93 -23.72 15.69 14.69
C SER A 93 -22.46 14.94 15.11
N GLU A 94 -22.03 15.08 16.36
CA GLU A 94 -20.87 14.34 16.86
C GLU A 94 -21.16 12.87 17.01
N GLU A 95 -22.41 12.52 17.35
CA GLU A 95 -22.90 11.14 17.42
C GLU A 95 -22.88 10.49 16.04
N GLU A 96 -23.48 11.14 15.03
CA GLU A 96 -23.45 10.67 13.63
C GLU A 96 -22.01 10.48 13.11
N LEU A 97 -21.11 11.43 13.41
CA LEU A 97 -19.70 11.31 13.01
C LEU A 97 -19.00 10.11 13.68
N ASN A 98 -19.32 9.83 14.92
CA ASN A 98 -18.76 8.67 15.63
C ASN A 98 -19.35 7.35 15.11
N GLU A 99 -20.63 7.29 14.77
CA GLU A 99 -21.25 6.13 14.13
C GLU A 99 -20.62 5.81 12.77
N LEU A 100 -20.44 6.84 11.91
CA LEU A 100 -19.80 6.69 10.59
C LEU A 100 -18.35 6.17 10.67
N PHE A 101 -17.64 6.40 11.79
CA PHE A 101 -16.29 5.91 12.02
C PHE A 101 -16.20 4.73 13.00
N GLY A 102 -17.28 4.32 13.59
CA GLY A 102 -17.41 3.08 14.39
C GLY A 102 -17.45 1.84 13.51
N GLU A 103 -17.84 1.98 12.25
CA GLU A 103 -17.85 0.87 11.30
C GLU A 103 -16.44 0.48 10.83
N VAL A 104 -16.25 -0.80 10.67
CA VAL A 104 -15.03 -1.40 10.10
C VAL A 104 -14.85 -0.86 8.68
N LYS A 105 -13.68 -0.28 8.40
CA LYS A 105 -13.40 0.26 7.06
C LYS A 105 -13.42 -0.83 6.00
N THR A 106 -14.45 -0.80 5.18
CA THR A 106 -14.59 -1.65 4.00
C THR A 106 -14.20 -0.90 2.73
N ASN A 107 -13.95 -1.65 1.66
CA ASN A 107 -13.84 -1.13 0.32
C ASN A 107 -15.22 -1.05 -0.35
N GLN A 108 -15.26 -0.62 -1.61
CA GLN A 108 -16.51 -0.51 -2.40
C GLN A 108 -17.26 -1.84 -2.60
N TYR A 109 -16.62 -2.99 -2.32
CA TYR A 109 -17.21 -4.33 -2.43
C TYR A 109 -17.63 -4.90 -1.07
N GLY A 110 -17.58 -4.11 0.01
CA GLY A 110 -17.94 -4.54 1.36
C GLY A 110 -16.88 -5.39 2.06
N VAL A 111 -15.70 -5.59 1.46
CA VAL A 111 -14.58 -6.31 2.08
C VAL A 111 -13.77 -5.35 2.94
N ILE A 112 -13.27 -5.82 4.08
CA ILE A 112 -12.42 -4.97 4.94
C ILE A 112 -11.20 -4.47 4.17
N LYS A 113 -10.79 -3.22 4.45
CA LYS A 113 -9.48 -2.73 3.98
C LYS A 113 -8.39 -3.34 4.85
N PRO A 114 -7.38 -4.02 4.30
CA PRO A 114 -6.32 -4.60 5.12
C PRO A 114 -5.54 -3.52 5.88
N GLN A 115 -4.99 -3.90 7.03
CA GLN A 115 -4.05 -3.07 7.78
C GLN A 115 -2.80 -2.79 6.93
N LEU A 116 -2.24 -1.58 7.07
CA LEU A 116 -1.13 -1.12 6.24
C LEU A 116 0.13 -0.89 7.08
N ALA A 117 1.24 -1.47 6.66
CA ALA A 117 2.51 -1.27 7.32
C ALA A 117 3.05 0.17 7.14
N LYS A 118 3.45 0.80 8.25
CA LYS A 118 4.20 2.07 8.26
C LYS A 118 5.68 1.77 7.99
N GLN A 119 6.38 2.67 7.33
CA GLN A 119 7.84 2.53 7.15
C GLN A 119 8.55 2.89 8.45
N ALA A 120 9.61 2.16 8.81
CA ALA A 120 10.38 2.39 10.03
C ALA A 120 11.02 3.78 10.08
N ASP A 121 11.51 4.28 8.93
CA ASP A 121 12.07 5.63 8.78
C ASP A 121 11.06 6.78 9.00
N LYS A 122 9.77 6.47 9.03
CA LYS A 122 8.67 7.42 9.31
C LYS A 122 8.18 7.38 10.75
N VAL A 123 8.82 6.60 11.59
CA VAL A 123 8.54 6.54 13.02
C VAL A 123 9.23 7.72 13.71
N THR A 124 8.44 8.61 14.30
CA THR A 124 8.96 9.84 14.93
C THR A 124 9.52 9.64 16.33
N ASN A 125 9.09 8.59 17.02
CA ASN A 125 9.59 8.24 18.34
C ASN A 125 10.30 6.88 18.28
N PRO A 126 11.63 6.83 18.21
CA PRO A 126 12.38 5.57 18.11
C PRO A 126 12.29 4.71 19.38
N LYS A 127 11.93 5.27 20.53
CA LYS A 127 11.75 4.51 21.79
C LYS A 127 10.63 3.46 21.70
N ILE A 128 9.78 3.50 20.67
CA ILE A 128 8.78 2.42 20.48
C ILE A 128 9.45 1.07 20.20
N PHE A 129 10.69 1.06 19.71
CA PHE A 129 11.44 -0.17 19.43
C PHE A 129 12.14 -0.76 20.67
N ASP A 130 12.12 -0.07 21.81
CA ASP A 130 12.73 -0.53 23.07
C ASP A 130 11.84 -1.54 23.85
N LYS A 131 10.76 -1.99 23.22
CA LYS A 131 9.86 -3.01 23.76
C LYS A 131 9.83 -4.25 22.87
N GLU A 132 9.13 -5.27 23.34
CA GLU A 132 8.87 -6.50 22.59
C GLU A 132 7.99 -6.25 21.36
N TRP A 133 8.35 -6.90 20.25
CA TRP A 133 7.64 -6.93 18.98
C TRP A 133 7.62 -8.34 18.41
N LEU A 134 6.61 -8.65 17.63
CA LEU A 134 6.59 -9.85 16.79
C LEU A 134 7.20 -9.49 15.42
N ILE A 135 8.30 -10.15 15.04
CA ILE A 135 8.95 -9.95 13.74
C ILE A 135 8.71 -11.15 12.82
N SER A 136 8.41 -10.86 11.57
CA SER A 136 8.24 -11.86 10.51
C SER A 136 8.93 -11.42 9.21
N ARG A 137 9.13 -12.36 8.29
CA ARG A 137 9.67 -12.10 6.96
C ARG A 137 8.71 -11.23 6.15
N LYS A 138 9.25 -10.25 5.45
CA LYS A 138 8.47 -9.47 4.51
C LYS A 138 8.57 -10.07 3.13
N LEU A 139 7.44 -10.55 2.63
CA LEU A 139 7.32 -11.09 1.29
C LEU A 139 7.25 -9.97 0.24
N ASP A 140 7.74 -10.24 -0.95
CA ASP A 140 7.61 -9.37 -2.13
C ASP A 140 6.58 -9.97 -3.10
N GLY A 141 5.34 -10.01 -2.65
CA GLY A 141 4.22 -10.61 -3.34
C GLY A 141 3.05 -9.66 -3.53
N VAL A 142 1.88 -10.22 -3.67
CA VAL A 142 0.62 -9.51 -3.84
C VAL A 142 -0.30 -9.79 -2.66
N LYS A 143 -0.64 -8.70 -1.94
CA LYS A 143 -1.57 -8.75 -0.80
C LYS A 143 -2.89 -9.39 -1.19
N ALA A 144 -3.32 -10.42 -0.43
CA ALA A 144 -4.61 -11.07 -0.59
C ALA A 144 -5.29 -11.31 0.75
N LEU A 145 -6.59 -11.01 0.80
CA LEU A 145 -7.47 -11.38 1.89
C LEU A 145 -8.30 -12.58 1.47
N PHE A 146 -8.36 -13.58 2.33
CA PHE A 146 -9.26 -14.73 2.16
C PHE A 146 -10.37 -14.65 3.22
N TYR A 147 -11.62 -14.79 2.79
CA TYR A 147 -12.77 -14.69 3.67
C TYR A 147 -13.90 -15.63 3.22
N TYR A 148 -14.81 -15.94 4.14
CA TYR A 148 -15.93 -16.84 3.87
C TYR A 148 -17.23 -16.07 3.72
N LYS A 149 -17.93 -16.31 2.63
CA LYS A 149 -19.21 -15.68 2.35
C LYS A 149 -20.07 -16.60 1.48
N ASP A 150 -21.36 -16.64 1.76
CA ASP A 150 -22.36 -17.38 0.96
C ASP A 150 -22.02 -18.88 0.76
N GLY A 151 -21.25 -19.49 1.70
CA GLY A 151 -20.87 -20.90 1.64
C GLY A 151 -19.55 -21.17 0.93
N GLU A 152 -18.87 -20.15 0.41
CA GLU A 152 -17.63 -20.25 -0.36
C GLU A 152 -16.52 -19.38 0.21
N ILE A 153 -15.26 -19.73 -0.12
CA ILE A 153 -14.10 -18.89 0.13
C ILE A 153 -13.96 -17.91 -1.03
N HIS A 154 -13.82 -16.64 -0.69
CA HIS A 154 -13.52 -15.55 -1.63
C HIS A 154 -12.16 -14.95 -1.36
N THR A 155 -11.55 -14.38 -2.40
CA THR A 155 -10.26 -13.72 -2.30
C THR A 155 -10.33 -12.31 -2.85
N ALA A 156 -9.69 -11.39 -2.16
CA ALA A 156 -9.68 -9.99 -2.58
C ALA A 156 -8.30 -9.37 -2.46
N SER A 157 -7.98 -8.51 -3.41
CA SER A 157 -6.80 -7.67 -3.38
C SER A 157 -6.87 -6.63 -2.25
N ARG A 158 -5.78 -5.95 -2.00
CA ARG A 158 -5.74 -4.78 -1.11
C ARG A 158 -6.78 -3.69 -1.46
N GLY A 159 -7.10 -3.53 -2.74
CA GLY A 159 -8.10 -2.58 -3.24
C GLY A 159 -9.51 -3.15 -3.25
N GLY A 160 -9.67 -4.45 -3.01
CA GLY A 160 -10.94 -5.17 -3.08
C GLY A 160 -11.24 -5.78 -4.44
N GLU A 161 -10.29 -5.75 -5.38
CA GLU A 161 -10.41 -6.46 -6.65
C GLU A 161 -10.43 -7.96 -6.38
N ASP A 162 -11.27 -8.67 -7.12
CA ASP A 162 -11.47 -10.11 -6.99
C ASP A 162 -10.27 -10.88 -7.57
N TYR A 163 -9.78 -11.88 -6.83
CA TYR A 163 -8.75 -12.83 -7.24
C TYR A 163 -9.27 -14.28 -7.29
N ASP A 164 -10.56 -14.49 -7.22
CA ASP A 164 -11.16 -15.84 -7.11
C ASP A 164 -10.76 -16.76 -8.26
N ALA A 165 -10.67 -16.22 -9.48
CA ALA A 165 -10.28 -16.99 -10.66
C ALA A 165 -8.84 -17.53 -10.54
N SER A 166 -7.88 -16.68 -10.18
CA SER A 166 -6.46 -17.03 -10.07
C SER A 166 -6.10 -17.85 -8.84
N THR A 167 -7.00 -17.91 -7.83
CA THR A 167 -6.79 -18.61 -6.57
C THR A 167 -7.68 -19.84 -6.40
N THR A 168 -8.27 -20.35 -7.49
CA THR A 168 -9.21 -21.49 -7.47
C THR A 168 -8.61 -22.71 -6.76
N HIS A 169 -7.36 -23.05 -7.01
CA HIS A 169 -6.65 -24.17 -6.38
C HIS A 169 -6.48 -23.96 -4.86
N LEU A 170 -6.20 -22.73 -4.41
CA LEU A 170 -6.07 -22.38 -2.98
C LEU A 170 -7.43 -22.40 -2.29
N ARG A 171 -8.47 -21.83 -2.92
CA ARG A 171 -9.84 -21.81 -2.39
C ARG A 171 -10.45 -23.21 -2.30
N GLY A 172 -10.01 -24.12 -3.15
CA GLY A 172 -10.40 -25.53 -3.13
C GLY A 172 -9.69 -26.39 -2.09
N ASP A 173 -8.69 -25.88 -1.38
CA ASP A 173 -7.99 -26.62 -0.34
C ASP A 173 -8.91 -26.99 0.83
N SER A 174 -9.02 -28.29 1.09
CA SER A 174 -9.94 -28.81 2.12
C SER A 174 -9.64 -28.26 3.51
N ARG A 175 -8.36 -27.98 3.83
CA ARG A 175 -7.91 -27.46 5.12
C ARG A 175 -8.43 -26.03 5.33
N LEU A 176 -8.41 -25.18 4.28
CA LEU A 176 -8.97 -23.84 4.33
C LEU A 176 -10.50 -23.87 4.38
N LEU A 177 -11.15 -24.76 3.62
CA LEU A 177 -12.60 -24.94 3.68
C LEU A 177 -13.05 -25.33 5.09
N ASP A 178 -12.37 -26.28 5.71
CA ASP A 178 -12.65 -26.72 7.08
C ASP A 178 -12.34 -25.63 8.12
N PHE A 179 -11.30 -24.81 7.86
CA PHE A 179 -10.99 -23.67 8.70
C PHE A 179 -12.11 -22.65 8.66
N PHE A 180 -12.55 -22.21 7.49
CA PHE A 180 -13.55 -21.17 7.34
C PHE A 180 -14.95 -21.60 7.77
N ARG A 181 -15.31 -22.88 7.56
CA ARG A 181 -16.58 -23.44 8.10
C ARG A 181 -16.62 -23.40 9.62
N ALA A 182 -15.49 -23.64 10.27
CA ALA A 182 -15.38 -23.58 11.73
C ALA A 182 -15.22 -22.14 12.25
N ASN A 183 -14.73 -21.21 11.44
CA ASN A 183 -14.41 -19.85 11.82
C ASN A 183 -14.89 -18.83 10.74
N PRO A 184 -16.21 -18.74 10.49
CA PRO A 184 -16.75 -17.96 9.37
C PRO A 184 -16.56 -16.44 9.51
N THR A 185 -16.28 -15.96 10.71
CA THR A 185 -16.05 -14.54 11.03
C THR A 185 -14.58 -14.12 10.91
N VAL A 186 -13.67 -15.08 10.61
CA VAL A 186 -12.25 -14.81 10.43
C VAL A 186 -11.98 -14.43 8.97
N ILE A 187 -11.22 -13.37 8.80
CA ILE A 187 -10.63 -12.96 7.52
C ILE A 187 -9.13 -13.17 7.63
N LEU A 188 -8.57 -14.05 6.80
CA LEU A 188 -7.14 -14.28 6.73
C LEU A 188 -6.47 -13.16 5.94
N ASP A 189 -5.38 -12.63 6.46
CA ASP A 189 -4.55 -11.60 5.87
C ASP A 189 -3.19 -12.19 5.48
N GLY A 190 -2.88 -12.17 4.17
CA GLY A 190 -1.70 -12.81 3.64
C GLY A 190 -1.21 -12.21 2.34
N GLU A 191 -0.31 -12.92 1.71
CA GLU A 191 0.32 -12.55 0.45
C GLU A 191 0.23 -13.73 -0.52
N LEU A 192 -0.18 -13.50 -1.76
CA LEU A 192 0.10 -14.40 -2.86
C LEU A 192 1.57 -14.27 -3.21
N PHE A 193 2.31 -15.36 -3.08
CA PHE A 193 3.76 -15.36 -3.23
C PHE A 193 4.24 -16.71 -3.78
N LYS A 194 5.44 -16.74 -4.31
CA LYS A 194 6.18 -17.96 -4.65
C LYS A 194 7.67 -17.65 -4.67
N ARG A 195 8.46 -18.43 -3.95
CA ARG A 195 9.92 -18.34 -3.98
C ARG A 195 10.44 -18.51 -5.41
N GLY A 196 11.41 -17.66 -5.79
CA GLY A 196 12.02 -17.69 -7.12
C GLY A 196 11.17 -17.06 -8.24
N LYS A 197 9.99 -16.51 -7.91
CA LYS A 197 9.19 -15.71 -8.85
C LYS A 197 9.32 -14.22 -8.52
N THR A 198 9.31 -13.38 -9.56
CA THR A 198 9.35 -11.93 -9.38
C THR A 198 7.98 -11.38 -9.04
N LEU A 199 7.93 -10.20 -8.42
CA LEU A 199 6.68 -9.50 -8.13
C LEU A 199 5.84 -9.30 -9.41
N GLN A 200 6.48 -9.06 -10.56
CA GLN A 200 5.79 -8.88 -11.85
C GLN A 200 5.09 -10.17 -12.27
N GLN A 201 5.76 -11.32 -12.17
CA GLN A 201 5.18 -12.64 -12.48
C GLN A 201 4.02 -12.95 -11.53
N ILE A 202 4.21 -12.76 -10.22
CA ILE A 202 3.17 -13.00 -9.20
C ILE A 202 1.97 -12.08 -9.43
N SER A 203 2.21 -10.78 -9.67
CA SER A 203 1.15 -9.80 -9.91
C SER A 203 0.40 -10.06 -11.22
N GLY A 204 1.10 -10.52 -12.26
CA GLY A 204 0.48 -10.94 -13.51
C GLY A 204 -0.43 -12.13 -13.31
N ALA A 205 0.04 -13.17 -12.63
CA ALA A 205 -0.72 -14.37 -12.32
C ALA A 205 -1.95 -14.08 -11.43
N ALA A 206 -1.78 -13.29 -10.37
CA ALA A 206 -2.86 -12.95 -9.45
C ALA A 206 -4.04 -12.22 -10.12
N ARG A 207 -3.80 -11.52 -11.24
CA ARG A 207 -4.82 -10.74 -11.97
C ARG A 207 -5.40 -11.47 -13.18
N LEU A 208 -5.08 -12.74 -13.37
CA LEU A 208 -5.65 -13.52 -14.46
C LEU A 208 -7.13 -13.84 -14.21
N GLU A 209 -7.99 -13.34 -15.08
CA GLU A 209 -9.43 -13.61 -15.06
C GLU A 209 -9.81 -14.87 -15.88
N LYS A 210 -8.91 -15.29 -16.77
CA LYS A 210 -9.07 -16.44 -17.68
C LYS A 210 -7.82 -17.31 -17.63
N ASN A 211 -7.97 -18.63 -17.85
CA ASN A 211 -6.90 -19.62 -17.80
C ASN A 211 -6.28 -19.75 -16.39
N ALA A 212 -7.12 -19.92 -15.38
CA ALA A 212 -6.75 -20.08 -13.97
C ALA A 212 -5.70 -21.17 -13.73
N TYR A 213 -5.61 -22.18 -14.60
CA TYR A 213 -4.59 -23.26 -14.51
C TYR A 213 -3.15 -22.78 -14.64
N ASP A 214 -2.92 -21.61 -15.24
CA ASP A 214 -1.58 -21.03 -15.36
C ASP A 214 -1.11 -20.39 -14.04
N CYS A 215 -1.96 -20.38 -13.01
CA CYS A 215 -1.71 -19.78 -11.71
C CYS A 215 -1.54 -20.78 -10.56
N ASP A 216 -1.66 -22.11 -10.82
CA ASP A 216 -1.64 -23.17 -9.79
C ASP A 216 -0.32 -23.23 -9.02
N TRP A 217 0.69 -22.54 -9.48
CA TRP A 217 1.95 -22.38 -8.78
C TRP A 217 1.94 -21.26 -7.71
N LEU A 218 0.91 -20.40 -7.67
CA LEU A 218 0.76 -19.38 -6.62
C LEU A 218 0.55 -20.06 -5.28
N GLU A 219 1.22 -19.55 -4.26
CA GLU A 219 1.05 -19.96 -2.87
C GLU A 219 0.41 -18.84 -2.07
N TYR A 220 -0.29 -19.22 -1.01
CA TYR A 220 -0.87 -18.26 -0.06
C TYR A 220 -0.11 -18.31 1.26
N TRP A 221 0.53 -17.20 1.60
CA TRP A 221 1.35 -17.05 2.80
C TRP A 221 0.64 -16.15 3.81
N ILE A 222 0.13 -16.76 4.87
CA ILE A 222 -0.70 -16.14 5.88
C ILE A 222 0.21 -15.53 6.96
N TYR A 223 -0.02 -14.30 7.37
CA TYR A 223 0.76 -13.66 8.43
C TYR A 223 -0.10 -12.95 9.50
N ASP A 224 -1.39 -12.72 9.26
CA ASP A 224 -2.30 -12.14 10.25
C ASP A 224 -3.74 -12.58 9.94
N CYS A 225 -4.66 -12.24 10.82
CA CYS A 225 -6.09 -12.35 10.57
C CYS A 225 -6.85 -11.21 11.23
N TYR A 226 -8.07 -11.01 10.77
CA TYR A 226 -9.04 -10.14 11.42
C TYR A 226 -10.28 -10.96 11.79
N VAL A 227 -10.71 -10.86 13.04
CA VAL A 227 -11.90 -11.55 13.56
C VAL A 227 -13.00 -10.52 13.69
N THR A 228 -14.05 -10.64 12.85
CA THR A 228 -15.05 -9.56 12.69
C THR A 228 -15.92 -9.36 13.92
N ASP A 229 -16.16 -10.40 14.68
CA ASP A 229 -16.92 -10.40 15.95
C ASP A 229 -16.04 -10.16 17.19
N HIS A 230 -14.71 -10.14 17.01
CA HIS A 230 -13.71 -9.84 18.05
C HIS A 230 -12.64 -8.87 17.54
N PRO A 231 -13.03 -7.64 17.16
CA PRO A 231 -12.10 -6.64 16.59
C PRO A 231 -11.06 -6.12 17.59
N GLU A 232 -11.26 -6.36 18.89
CA GLU A 232 -10.37 -5.96 19.98
C GLU A 232 -9.16 -6.87 20.16
N LEU A 233 -9.17 -8.10 19.59
CA LEU A 233 -8.08 -9.06 19.73
C LEU A 233 -6.73 -8.45 19.34
N ASP A 234 -5.76 -8.55 20.20
CA ASP A 234 -4.41 -8.10 19.92
C ASP A 234 -3.66 -9.04 18.97
N ALA A 235 -2.45 -8.67 18.56
CA ALA A 235 -1.72 -9.43 17.55
C ALA A 235 -1.26 -10.80 18.07
N LEU A 236 -0.96 -10.92 19.35
CA LEU A 236 -0.56 -12.18 19.94
C LEU A 236 -1.74 -13.17 19.99
N ASP A 237 -2.92 -12.70 20.37
CA ASP A 237 -4.14 -13.50 20.35
C ASP A 237 -4.48 -13.98 18.93
N ARG A 238 -4.41 -13.08 17.95
CA ARG A 238 -4.67 -13.43 16.54
C ARG A 238 -3.67 -14.46 16.00
N TYR A 239 -2.38 -14.29 16.33
CA TYR A 239 -1.37 -15.25 15.93
C TYR A 239 -1.57 -16.62 16.60
N THR A 240 -1.98 -16.62 17.88
CA THR A 240 -2.34 -17.84 18.62
C THR A 240 -3.50 -18.58 17.92
N ILE A 241 -4.55 -17.84 17.50
CA ILE A 241 -5.66 -18.42 16.72
C ILE A 241 -5.14 -19.07 15.43
N LEU A 242 -4.25 -18.40 14.69
CA LEU A 242 -3.67 -18.95 13.45
C LEU A 242 -2.88 -20.24 13.73
N ILE A 243 -2.03 -20.26 14.75
CA ILE A 243 -1.28 -21.46 15.15
C ILE A 243 -2.21 -22.59 15.53
N GLU A 244 -3.19 -22.35 16.41
CA GLU A 244 -4.10 -23.39 16.88
C GLU A 244 -4.99 -23.93 15.76
N GLN A 245 -5.56 -23.06 14.95
CA GLN A 245 -6.59 -23.43 13.98
C GLN A 245 -5.99 -23.91 12.64
N LEU A 246 -4.88 -23.33 12.19
CA LEU A 246 -4.27 -23.68 10.91
C LEU A 246 -3.17 -24.75 11.08
N TYR A 247 -2.18 -24.52 11.94
CA TYR A 247 -1.08 -25.46 12.14
C TYR A 247 -1.51 -26.68 12.94
N MET A 248 -1.96 -26.51 14.20
CA MET A 248 -2.20 -27.64 15.10
C MET A 248 -3.39 -28.52 14.66
N LYS A 249 -4.49 -27.90 14.21
CA LYS A 249 -5.71 -28.66 13.84
C LYS A 249 -5.75 -29.09 12.37
N ARG A 250 -5.09 -28.35 11.46
CA ARG A 250 -5.19 -28.58 10.01
C ARG A 250 -3.87 -28.85 9.31
N ASN A 251 -2.80 -28.90 10.08
CA ASN A 251 -1.46 -29.23 9.61
C ASN A 251 -0.99 -28.35 8.44
N ILE A 252 -1.40 -27.05 8.44
CA ILE A 252 -0.84 -26.06 7.53
C ILE A 252 0.57 -25.74 8.02
N HIS A 253 1.53 -25.80 7.10
CA HIS A 253 2.94 -25.66 7.42
C HIS A 253 3.28 -24.26 7.96
N VAL A 254 4.09 -24.19 9.02
CA VAL A 254 4.64 -22.91 9.55
C VAL A 254 6.04 -22.73 8.94
N TYR A 255 6.19 -21.73 8.10
CA TYR A 255 7.47 -21.41 7.48
C TYR A 255 8.38 -20.65 8.46
N LYS A 256 9.49 -21.27 8.85
CA LYS A 256 10.43 -20.78 9.86
C LYS A 256 11.79 -20.39 9.30
N SER A 257 12.23 -21.07 8.25
CA SER A 257 13.56 -20.87 7.65
C SER A 257 13.58 -21.30 6.19
N ILE A 258 14.70 -21.03 5.48
CA ILE A 258 14.92 -21.48 4.10
C ILE A 258 14.98 -23.02 3.96
N GLU A 259 15.15 -23.75 5.04
CA GLU A 259 15.08 -25.22 5.03
C GLU A 259 13.65 -25.70 4.73
N ASP A 260 12.66 -24.86 5.01
CA ASP A 260 11.25 -25.10 4.69
C ASP A 260 10.91 -24.90 3.20
N ASP A 261 11.83 -24.40 2.37
CA ASP A 261 11.63 -24.24 0.92
C ASP A 261 11.40 -25.59 0.20
N GLU A 262 11.80 -26.70 0.79
CA GLU A 262 11.58 -28.05 0.27
C GLU A 262 10.18 -28.59 0.59
N VAL A 263 9.42 -27.92 1.46
CA VAL A 263 8.06 -28.34 1.81
C VAL A 263 7.12 -28.03 0.65
N CYS A 264 6.60 -29.11 0.06
CA CYS A 264 5.64 -29.03 -1.03
C CYS A 264 4.24 -28.71 -0.48
N ASP A 265 3.98 -27.47 -0.15
CA ASP A 265 2.65 -26.96 0.23
C ASP A 265 2.34 -25.70 -0.58
N THR A 266 1.06 -25.40 -0.74
CA THR A 266 0.58 -24.18 -1.41
C THR A 266 0.07 -23.14 -0.41
N ILE A 267 -0.05 -23.52 0.87
CA ILE A 267 -0.53 -22.66 1.95
C ILE A 267 0.47 -22.73 3.09
N HIS A 268 0.98 -21.56 3.46
CA HIS A 268 1.96 -21.39 4.52
C HIS A 268 1.50 -20.42 5.56
N LEU A 269 1.80 -20.67 6.82
CA LEU A 269 1.72 -19.70 7.89
C LEU A 269 3.13 -19.16 8.15
N LEU A 270 3.30 -17.82 8.11
CA LEU A 270 4.59 -17.20 8.46
C LEU A 270 4.83 -17.29 9.97
N ASP A 271 6.04 -17.69 10.33
CA ASP A 271 6.49 -17.61 11.72
C ASP A 271 6.66 -16.18 12.19
N HIS A 272 6.30 -15.94 13.45
CA HIS A 272 6.47 -14.68 14.14
C HIS A 272 7.36 -14.89 15.36
N ILE A 273 8.52 -14.25 15.35
CA ILE A 273 9.52 -14.37 16.41
C ILE A 273 9.40 -13.16 17.32
N SER A 274 9.36 -13.39 18.64
CA SER A 274 9.45 -12.30 19.61
C SER A 274 10.86 -11.70 19.61
N VAL A 275 10.95 -10.37 19.54
CA VAL A 275 12.21 -9.63 19.49
C VAL A 275 12.09 -8.31 20.22
N GLU A 276 13.13 -7.93 20.95
CA GLU A 276 13.24 -6.65 21.64
C GLU A 276 14.48 -5.88 21.18
N GLY A 277 14.31 -4.58 20.98
CA GLY A 277 15.38 -3.67 20.64
C GLY A 277 15.71 -3.63 19.14
N TRP A 278 15.99 -2.41 18.66
CA TRP A 278 16.23 -2.14 17.23
C TRP A 278 17.37 -2.97 16.62
N ASP A 279 18.48 -3.12 17.34
CA ASP A 279 19.64 -3.85 16.84
C ASP A 279 19.34 -5.34 16.58
N ASN A 280 18.52 -5.96 17.45
CA ASN A 280 18.11 -7.34 17.24
C ASN A 280 17.12 -7.48 16.08
N MET A 281 16.20 -6.51 15.93
CA MET A 281 15.30 -6.44 14.77
C MET A 281 16.10 -6.33 13.46
N MET A 282 17.17 -5.52 13.44
CA MET A 282 18.03 -5.35 12.28
C MET A 282 18.84 -6.60 11.95
N LYS A 283 19.29 -7.36 12.94
CA LYS A 283 19.95 -8.66 12.71
C LYS A 283 19.03 -9.65 12.00
N LEU A 284 17.79 -9.77 12.47
CA LEU A 284 16.79 -10.63 11.83
C LEU A 284 16.38 -10.09 10.46
N HIS A 285 16.24 -8.78 10.31
CA HIS A 285 16.00 -8.15 9.01
C HIS A 285 17.10 -8.51 8.00
N ASP A 286 18.38 -8.36 8.38
CA ASP A 286 19.50 -8.66 7.49
C ASP A 286 19.59 -10.17 7.18
N GLN A 287 19.25 -11.03 8.14
CA GLN A 287 19.08 -12.45 7.90
C GLN A 287 18.01 -12.71 6.83
N TYR A 288 16.82 -12.14 6.97
CA TYR A 288 15.72 -12.33 6.01
C TYR A 288 16.05 -11.79 4.62
N VAL A 289 16.77 -10.68 4.53
CA VAL A 289 17.28 -10.17 3.24
C VAL A 289 18.29 -11.13 2.62
N ASN A 290 19.19 -11.72 3.42
CA ASN A 290 20.14 -12.72 2.93
C ASN A 290 19.45 -14.03 2.51
N GLU A 291 18.32 -14.37 3.12
CA GLU A 291 17.44 -15.46 2.71
C GLU A 291 16.65 -15.13 1.41
N GLY A 292 16.74 -13.89 0.90
CA GLY A 292 16.10 -13.44 -0.35
C GLY A 292 14.71 -12.86 -0.18
N PHE A 293 14.30 -12.50 1.04
CA PHE A 293 13.05 -11.76 1.30
C PHE A 293 13.24 -10.24 1.17
N GLU A 294 12.14 -9.50 1.09
CA GLU A 294 12.16 -8.02 0.91
C GLU A 294 12.74 -7.29 2.14
N GLY A 295 12.68 -7.92 3.30
CA GLY A 295 13.06 -7.37 4.60
C GLY A 295 12.24 -8.00 5.72
N ALA A 296 11.81 -7.17 6.69
CA ALA A 296 11.02 -7.61 7.82
C ALA A 296 9.75 -6.77 8.01
N CYS A 297 8.74 -7.37 8.61
CA CYS A 297 7.61 -6.69 9.23
C CYS A 297 7.65 -6.92 10.73
N ILE A 298 7.38 -5.88 11.52
CA ILE A 298 7.20 -5.99 12.96
C ILE A 298 5.78 -5.59 13.34
N THR A 299 5.15 -6.39 14.18
CA THR A 299 3.79 -6.18 14.68
C THR A 299 3.82 -5.99 16.19
N ASP A 300 3.13 -4.97 16.67
CA ASP A 300 2.99 -4.71 18.11
C ASP A 300 2.10 -5.80 18.72
N PRO A 301 2.62 -6.68 19.62
CA PRO A 301 1.88 -7.82 20.15
C PRO A 301 0.58 -7.43 20.86
N GLU A 302 0.57 -6.25 21.52
CA GLU A 302 -0.53 -5.77 22.36
C GLU A 302 -1.56 -4.91 21.59
N LYS A 303 -1.48 -4.82 20.27
CA LYS A 303 -2.36 -3.94 19.51
C LYS A 303 -3.34 -4.71 18.63
N PRO A 304 -4.60 -4.25 18.60
CA PRO A 304 -5.61 -4.83 17.72
C PRO A 304 -5.30 -4.53 16.24
N TYR A 305 -5.85 -5.37 15.39
CA TYR A 305 -5.86 -5.14 13.95
C TYR A 305 -6.70 -3.90 13.63
N LYS A 306 -6.18 -2.99 12.82
CA LYS A 306 -6.88 -1.76 12.46
C LYS A 306 -7.13 -1.69 10.95
N PRO A 307 -8.29 -2.14 10.47
CA PRO A 307 -8.63 -2.10 9.06
C PRO A 307 -8.40 -0.74 8.43
N GLY A 308 -7.74 -0.73 7.25
CA GLY A 308 -7.46 0.46 6.46
C GLY A 308 -6.54 1.49 7.13
N SER A 309 -5.95 1.17 8.28
CA SER A 309 -5.07 2.09 9.02
C SER A 309 -3.60 1.85 8.73
N ARG A 310 -2.82 2.93 8.75
CA ARG A 310 -1.36 2.91 8.70
C ARG A 310 -0.81 3.56 9.97
N GLY A 311 -0.66 2.78 11.01
CA GLY A 311 -0.18 3.23 12.32
C GLY A 311 1.12 2.53 12.73
N ASN A 312 1.50 2.73 14.01
CA ASN A 312 2.69 2.11 14.57
C ASN A 312 2.48 0.63 14.98
N GLN A 313 1.25 0.12 14.91
CA GLN A 313 0.95 -1.29 15.25
C GLN A 313 1.52 -2.30 14.25
N LEU A 314 1.82 -1.87 13.01
CA LEU A 314 2.47 -2.69 11.99
C LEU A 314 3.51 -1.82 11.27
N ILE A 315 4.77 -2.19 11.35
CA ILE A 315 5.89 -1.44 10.78
C ILE A 315 6.69 -2.36 9.86
N LYS A 316 7.09 -1.86 8.70
CA LYS A 316 7.97 -2.56 7.78
C LYS A 316 9.37 -1.97 7.80
N ILE A 317 10.35 -2.86 7.83
CA ILE A 317 11.78 -2.57 7.75
C ILE A 317 12.23 -3.04 6.38
N LYS A 318 12.74 -2.11 5.57
CA LYS A 318 13.25 -2.39 4.22
C LYS A 318 14.66 -1.83 4.09
N LYS A 319 15.54 -2.57 3.42
CA LYS A 319 16.84 -2.06 3.01
C LYS A 319 16.68 -1.40 1.65
N TYR A 320 17.20 -0.18 1.55
CA TYR A 320 17.28 0.54 0.28
C TYR A 320 18.70 0.46 -0.23
N LYS A 321 18.85 0.25 -1.52
CA LYS A 321 20.11 0.48 -2.24
C LYS A 321 20.27 1.97 -2.48
N SER A 322 21.50 2.43 -2.53
CA SER A 322 21.84 3.79 -2.87
C SER A 322 22.94 3.77 -3.91
N GLU A 323 22.69 4.39 -5.06
CA GLU A 323 23.64 4.49 -6.16
C GLU A 323 23.51 5.87 -6.82
N ASP A 324 24.58 6.31 -7.48
CA ASP A 324 24.65 7.60 -8.14
C ASP A 324 24.37 7.44 -9.63
N PHE A 325 23.37 8.17 -10.14
CA PHE A 325 22.97 8.15 -11.54
C PHE A 325 23.04 9.54 -12.15
N LYS A 326 23.44 9.62 -13.43
CA LYS A 326 23.50 10.86 -14.16
C LYS A 326 22.10 11.36 -14.50
N VAL A 327 21.81 12.62 -14.19
CA VAL A 327 20.54 13.27 -14.53
C VAL A 327 20.68 13.90 -15.92
N ILE A 328 19.85 13.46 -16.86
CA ILE A 328 19.87 13.93 -18.24
C ILE A 328 18.66 14.78 -18.62
N GLY A 329 17.61 14.76 -17.80
CA GLY A 329 16.38 15.48 -18.06
C GLY A 329 15.44 15.47 -16.86
N TYR A 330 14.27 16.05 -17.05
CA TYR A 330 13.17 15.95 -16.10
C TYR A 330 11.82 15.90 -16.84
N LYS A 331 10.79 15.43 -16.16
CA LYS A 331 9.40 15.48 -16.61
C LYS A 331 8.54 16.19 -15.59
N LEU A 332 7.59 16.96 -16.06
CA LEU A 332 6.58 17.57 -15.22
C LEU A 332 5.32 16.70 -15.23
N GLY A 333 4.77 16.48 -14.05
CA GLY A 333 3.46 15.85 -13.92
C GLY A 333 2.31 16.87 -14.08
N LEU A 334 1.10 16.42 -13.76
CA LEU A 334 -0.12 17.22 -13.90
C LEU A 334 -0.14 18.49 -13.01
N ARG A 335 0.63 18.48 -11.91
CA ARG A 335 0.76 19.60 -10.97
C ARG A 335 2.06 20.40 -11.18
N GLY A 336 2.61 20.35 -12.37
CA GLY A 336 3.85 21.05 -12.69
C GLY A 336 5.04 20.53 -11.87
N SER A 337 5.81 21.45 -11.27
CA SER A 337 7.00 21.11 -10.48
C SER A 337 6.72 20.23 -9.24
N GLU A 338 5.49 20.23 -8.70
CA GLU A 338 5.15 19.39 -7.55
C GLU A 338 5.25 17.88 -7.85
N ASP A 339 4.90 17.49 -9.08
CA ASP A 339 4.91 16.11 -9.56
C ASP A 339 6.09 15.88 -10.54
N MET A 340 7.14 16.68 -10.47
CA MET A 340 8.31 16.46 -11.30
C MET A 340 9.01 15.14 -10.96
N THR A 341 9.67 14.58 -11.98
CA THR A 341 10.62 13.48 -11.85
C THR A 341 11.88 13.82 -12.63
N PHE A 342 13.04 13.40 -12.12
CA PHE A 342 14.27 13.45 -12.91
C PHE A 342 14.32 12.25 -13.85
N THR A 343 14.81 12.47 -15.06
CA THR A 343 15.18 11.39 -15.98
C THR A 343 16.65 11.07 -15.73
N CYS A 344 16.91 9.90 -15.15
CA CYS A 344 18.24 9.40 -14.84
C CYS A 344 18.69 8.37 -15.87
N GLU A 345 19.97 8.31 -16.14
CA GLU A 345 20.60 7.42 -17.13
C GLU A 345 21.33 6.28 -16.42
N LEU A 346 21.14 5.05 -16.91
CA LEU A 346 21.88 3.85 -16.53
C LEU A 346 23.18 3.76 -17.36
N GLU A 347 24.14 2.95 -16.92
CA GLU A 347 25.42 2.75 -17.61
C GLU A 347 25.26 2.22 -19.05
N ASP A 348 24.19 1.52 -19.34
CA ASP A 348 23.87 1.00 -20.68
C ASP A 348 23.09 1.98 -21.58
N GLY A 349 22.88 3.21 -21.12
CA GLY A 349 22.18 4.27 -21.84
C GLY A 349 20.64 4.22 -21.73
N ARG A 350 20.07 3.23 -21.07
CA ARG A 350 18.63 3.22 -20.73
C ARG A 350 18.33 4.27 -19.66
N THR A 351 17.10 4.69 -19.58
CA THR A 351 16.67 5.75 -18.66
C THR A 351 15.55 5.31 -17.74
N PHE A 352 15.46 5.94 -16.58
CA PHE A 352 14.37 5.75 -15.63
C PHE A 352 13.99 7.07 -14.95
N GLU A 353 12.81 7.11 -14.36
CA GLU A 353 12.29 8.29 -13.67
C GLU A 353 12.51 8.16 -12.16
N ALA A 354 13.21 9.13 -11.56
CA ALA A 354 13.41 9.21 -10.13
C ALA A 354 12.66 10.42 -9.53
N MET A 355 11.87 10.16 -8.47
CA MET A 355 11.17 11.22 -7.77
C MET A 355 12.13 12.02 -6.89
N PRO A 356 12.26 13.35 -7.06
CA PRO A 356 13.11 14.16 -6.21
C PRO A 356 12.55 14.28 -4.79
N CYS A 357 13.45 14.26 -3.82
CA CYS A 357 13.18 14.64 -2.45
C CYS A 357 13.15 16.17 -2.31
N GLY A 358 12.44 16.66 -1.33
CA GLY A 358 12.29 18.08 -1.06
C GLY A 358 10.84 18.54 -1.03
N ASP A 359 10.67 19.73 -0.53
CA ASP A 359 9.38 20.42 -0.50
C ASP A 359 9.03 21.03 -1.86
N ARG A 360 7.92 21.76 -1.90
CA ARG A 360 7.43 22.41 -3.14
C ARG A 360 8.40 23.45 -3.68
N ALA A 361 9.04 24.23 -2.79
CA ALA A 361 9.99 25.26 -3.19
C ALA A 361 11.26 24.66 -3.78
N THR A 362 11.79 23.60 -3.17
CA THR A 362 12.95 22.84 -3.66
C THR A 362 12.68 22.25 -5.06
N LYS A 363 11.50 21.68 -5.26
CA LYS A 363 11.14 21.11 -6.58
C LYS A 363 10.96 22.18 -7.65
N ALA A 364 10.44 23.35 -7.30
CA ALA A 364 10.37 24.47 -8.22
C ALA A 364 11.77 24.96 -8.62
N GLU A 365 12.69 25.05 -7.67
CA GLU A 365 14.09 25.41 -7.88
C GLU A 365 14.81 24.42 -8.80
N TYR A 366 14.54 23.11 -8.65
CA TYR A 366 15.09 22.08 -9.57
C TYR A 366 14.67 22.32 -11.02
N VAL A 367 13.43 22.73 -11.25
CA VAL A 367 12.93 23.03 -12.62
C VAL A 367 13.55 24.32 -13.16
N GLU A 368 13.58 25.39 -12.34
CA GLU A 368 14.05 26.71 -12.74
C GLU A 368 15.53 26.69 -13.12
N ASN A 369 16.36 25.99 -12.35
CA ASN A 369 17.81 25.94 -12.53
C ASN A 369 18.32 24.64 -13.19
N PHE A 370 17.43 23.87 -13.83
CA PHE A 370 17.77 22.54 -14.32
C PHE A 370 18.95 22.53 -15.28
N GLU A 371 18.90 23.32 -16.34
CA GLU A 371 19.90 23.31 -17.42
C GLU A 371 21.28 23.80 -16.93
N GLU A 372 21.32 24.77 -16.00
CA GLU A 372 22.54 25.40 -15.55
C GLU A 372 23.19 24.64 -14.37
N LYS A 373 22.40 24.02 -13.51
CA LYS A 373 22.85 23.52 -12.22
C LYS A 373 22.77 22.00 -12.05
N TYR A 374 21.80 21.35 -12.67
CA TYR A 374 21.49 19.95 -12.36
C TYR A 374 21.73 18.98 -13.50
N LYS A 375 21.54 19.42 -14.73
CA LYS A 375 21.71 18.58 -15.91
C LYS A 375 23.16 18.13 -16.08
N GLY A 376 23.33 16.84 -16.28
CA GLY A 376 24.63 16.22 -16.46
C GLY A 376 25.33 15.81 -15.17
N HIS A 377 24.92 16.32 -14.01
CA HIS A 377 25.46 15.91 -12.73
C HIS A 377 24.85 14.59 -12.25
N LYS A 378 25.56 13.90 -11.37
CA LYS A 378 25.07 12.69 -10.71
C LYS A 378 24.19 13.05 -9.53
N VAL A 379 23.15 12.26 -9.31
CA VAL A 379 22.28 12.31 -8.14
C VAL A 379 22.26 10.96 -7.46
N GLU A 380 22.45 10.96 -6.15
CA GLU A 380 22.23 9.78 -5.33
C GLU A 380 20.75 9.39 -5.36
N CYS A 381 20.46 8.22 -5.90
CA CYS A 381 19.11 7.64 -5.86
C CYS A 381 19.05 6.51 -4.86
N THR A 382 18.11 6.59 -3.94
CA THR A 382 17.73 5.45 -3.11
C THR A 382 16.58 4.72 -3.77
N PHE A 383 16.70 3.41 -3.90
CA PHE A 383 15.68 2.56 -4.52
C PHE A 383 15.62 1.19 -3.81
N PHE A 384 14.54 0.46 -4.03
CA PHE A 384 14.36 -0.79 -3.32
C PHE A 384 15.22 -1.92 -3.92
N ASN A 385 15.02 -2.20 -5.20
CA ASN A 385 15.75 -3.23 -5.95
C ASN A 385 15.72 -2.87 -7.44
N TYR A 386 16.43 -3.64 -8.25
CA TYR A 386 16.25 -3.62 -9.69
C TYR A 386 15.05 -4.48 -10.11
N SER A 387 14.32 -4.05 -11.14
CA SER A 387 13.33 -4.89 -11.83
C SER A 387 14.03 -5.98 -12.65
N ASP A 388 13.26 -6.91 -13.22
CA ASP A 388 13.78 -7.94 -14.13
C ASP A 388 14.51 -7.33 -15.35
N ASP A 389 14.11 -6.12 -15.75
CA ASP A 389 14.74 -5.34 -16.80
C ASP A 389 15.97 -4.55 -16.32
N GLY A 390 16.41 -4.70 -15.07
CA GLY A 390 17.54 -3.97 -14.51
C GLY A 390 17.25 -2.48 -14.25
N ILE A 391 15.99 -2.08 -14.11
CA ILE A 391 15.60 -0.71 -13.82
C ILE A 391 15.36 -0.54 -12.32
N PRO A 392 15.89 0.52 -11.65
CA PRO A 392 15.61 0.81 -10.25
C PRO A 392 14.12 0.92 -9.95
N THR A 393 13.63 0.21 -8.93
CA THR A 393 12.21 0.24 -8.53
C THR A 393 11.96 1.30 -7.46
N GLN A 394 10.92 2.12 -7.64
CA GLN A 394 10.53 3.23 -6.75
C GLN A 394 11.68 4.19 -6.41
N PRO A 395 12.51 4.61 -7.37
CA PRO A 395 13.69 5.40 -7.11
C PRO A 395 13.33 6.80 -6.60
N LYS A 396 14.14 7.28 -5.63
CA LYS A 396 14.05 8.63 -5.08
C LYS A 396 15.39 9.31 -5.19
N ALA A 397 15.45 10.39 -5.93
CA ALA A 397 16.63 11.25 -6.01
C ALA A 397 16.79 12.04 -4.70
N ARG A 398 17.93 11.88 -4.03
CA ARG A 398 18.21 12.40 -2.69
C ARG A 398 19.12 13.61 -2.71
N ILE A 399 20.37 13.43 -3.13
CA ILE A 399 21.44 14.42 -3.02
C ILE A 399 22.19 14.48 -4.35
N PHE A 400 22.35 15.68 -4.91
CA PHE A 400 23.21 15.87 -6.06
C PHE A 400 24.69 15.79 -5.65
N ARG A 401 25.44 15.08 -6.47
CA ARG A 401 26.90 14.92 -6.33
C ARG A 401 27.60 15.88 -7.29
N PHE A 402 27.77 17.13 -6.87
CA PHE A 402 28.48 18.14 -7.66
C PHE A 402 29.99 17.95 -7.63
N ASP A 403 30.49 17.09 -6.76
CA ASP A 403 31.89 16.70 -6.58
C ASP A 403 32.31 15.50 -7.45
N LEU A 404 31.35 14.85 -8.12
CA LEU A 404 31.58 13.69 -8.99
C LEU A 404 31.33 14.09 -10.46
N GLU A 405 32.36 13.98 -11.30
CA GLU A 405 32.26 14.13 -12.75
C GLU A 405 31.69 12.88 -13.45
#